data_c0b54aa6d92beb8ba1cd57d7d3c54904
#
_entry.id   c0b54aa6d92beb8ba1cd57d7d3c54904
#
_cell.length_a   1.000
_cell.length_b   1.000
_cell.length_c   1.000
_cell.angle_alpha   90.00
_cell.angle_beta   90.00
_cell.angle_gamma   90.00
#
_symmetry.space_group_name_H-M   'P 1'
#
loop_
_entity.id
_entity.type
_entity.pdbx_description
1 polymer ?
#
loop_
_entity_poly.entity_id
_entity_poly.type
_entity_poly.pdbx_seq_one_letter_code
_entity_poly.pdbx_strand_id
1 'polypeptide(L)'
;MNHLLTIGELNPNQIQNLLDLSNELDESQNSILGGKNVGFVFEKPSLRTKIGTEVAINHLGGNVVQIESDLLLANGKAVPFTSRESLYDAMMNVSQWCDAVFARVYSHTTLEKMKEYGTIPVVNALCDLHHPMQALADLLTLQQHYGKEKPLTISFVGDANNVAFSLTEIALMMGHTVKFAGPENYFWSEDKLNYFSLLSAQYKGQFSATTDPFEAVHNADVVYTDTFISMGQEHLYEEKIRHFQPYQVNEKLFSHAKEDAGFMHCLPAHRGIEVTDEVIDHPNSWVYQQAKNRMIVSKGVFAALLVPEYQEFVSSKNPEVLETSSSNGSA
;
A
#
# COMPACT_ATOMS: atom_id res chain seq x y z
N MET A 1 -13.11 -11.26 -2.36
CA MET A 1 -12.17 -10.71 -1.34
C MET A 1 -12.94 -10.42 -0.07
N ASN A 2 -12.49 -10.92 1.10
CA ASN A 2 -13.21 -10.71 2.37
C ASN A 2 -12.46 -9.75 3.31
N HIS A 3 -11.15 -9.67 3.17
CA HIS A 3 -10.26 -8.77 3.90
C HIS A 3 -9.15 -8.34 2.93
N LEU A 4 -8.31 -7.37 3.33
CA LEU A 4 -7.09 -6.99 2.61
C LEU A 4 -5.99 -6.70 3.63
N LEU A 5 -5.27 -7.73 4.08
CA LEU A 5 -4.14 -7.58 5.00
C LEU A 5 -2.80 -7.52 4.27
N THR A 6 -2.66 -8.26 3.18
CA THR A 6 -1.45 -8.34 2.34
C THR A 6 -1.83 -8.40 0.85
N ILE A 7 -0.87 -8.13 -0.02
CA ILE A 7 -1.04 -8.32 -1.48
C ILE A 7 -1.15 -9.81 -1.82
N GLY A 8 -0.41 -10.67 -1.11
CA GLY A 8 -0.43 -12.12 -1.31
C GLY A 8 -1.78 -12.81 -1.06
N GLU A 9 -2.77 -12.12 -0.45
CA GLU A 9 -4.15 -12.61 -0.36
C GLU A 9 -4.92 -12.50 -1.69
N LEU A 10 -4.37 -11.82 -2.70
CA LEU A 10 -4.95 -11.61 -4.02
C LEU A 10 -4.20 -12.43 -5.08
N ASN A 11 -4.84 -12.72 -6.19
CA ASN A 11 -4.18 -13.19 -7.39
C ASN A 11 -4.06 -12.04 -8.43
N PRO A 12 -3.25 -12.20 -9.51
CA PRO A 12 -3.05 -11.15 -10.51
C PRO A 12 -4.34 -10.63 -11.15
N ASN A 13 -5.32 -11.49 -11.41
CA ASN A 13 -6.60 -11.08 -11.99
C ASN A 13 -7.39 -10.22 -11.00
N GLN A 14 -7.43 -10.61 -9.72
CA GLN A 14 -8.09 -9.81 -8.68
C GLN A 14 -7.42 -8.46 -8.49
N ILE A 15 -6.09 -8.40 -8.54
CA ILE A 15 -5.34 -7.15 -8.50
C ILE A 15 -5.75 -6.26 -9.68
N GLN A 16 -5.74 -6.80 -10.91
CA GLN A 16 -6.10 -6.02 -12.10
C GLN A 16 -7.55 -5.55 -12.06
N ASN A 17 -8.49 -6.45 -11.75
CA ASN A 17 -9.91 -6.09 -11.64
C ASN A 17 -10.15 -5.01 -10.57
N LEU A 18 -9.42 -5.08 -9.46
CA LEU A 18 -9.50 -4.07 -8.39
C LEU A 18 -9.00 -2.70 -8.85
N LEU A 19 -7.91 -2.66 -9.64
CA LEU A 19 -7.41 -1.41 -10.22
C LEU A 19 -8.34 -0.87 -11.30
N ASP A 20 -8.95 -1.72 -12.10
CA ASP A 20 -9.93 -1.33 -13.11
C ASP A 20 -11.18 -0.73 -12.47
N LEU A 21 -11.72 -1.39 -11.45
CA LEU A 21 -12.80 -0.84 -10.63
C LEU A 21 -12.41 0.49 -9.97
N SER A 22 -11.18 0.60 -9.47
CA SER A 22 -10.69 1.84 -8.86
C SER A 22 -10.68 3.01 -9.84
N ASN A 23 -10.21 2.77 -11.09
CA ASN A 23 -10.22 3.77 -12.16
C ASN A 23 -11.65 4.16 -12.57
N GLU A 24 -12.56 3.19 -12.68
CA GLU A 24 -13.97 3.44 -13.00
C GLU A 24 -14.63 4.33 -11.95
N LEU A 25 -14.25 4.14 -10.69
CA LEU A 25 -14.78 4.92 -9.58
C LEU A 25 -14.03 6.24 -9.31
N ASP A 26 -12.95 6.59 -10.05
CA ASP A 26 -12.16 7.79 -9.75
C ASP A 26 -12.99 9.07 -9.79
N GLU A 27 -13.75 9.28 -10.85
CA GLU A 27 -14.59 10.47 -11.01
C GLU A 27 -15.96 10.34 -10.32
N SER A 28 -16.25 9.19 -9.73
CA SER A 28 -17.56 8.92 -9.13
C SER A 28 -17.73 9.68 -7.81
N GLN A 29 -18.79 10.45 -7.73
CA GLN A 29 -19.41 10.91 -6.50
C GLN A 29 -20.82 10.32 -6.48
N ASN A 30 -20.96 9.15 -5.91
CA ASN A 30 -22.20 8.39 -5.89
C ASN A 30 -22.47 7.86 -4.48
N SER A 31 -23.53 7.11 -4.30
CA SER A 31 -23.95 6.61 -2.99
C SER A 31 -23.84 5.09 -2.87
N ILE A 32 -22.88 4.45 -3.57
CA ILE A 32 -22.74 2.98 -3.52
C ILE A 32 -22.39 2.45 -2.12
N LEU A 33 -21.79 3.28 -1.27
CA LEU A 33 -21.57 3.00 0.15
C LEU A 33 -22.58 3.70 1.06
N GLY A 34 -23.73 4.10 0.52
CA GLY A 34 -24.77 4.75 1.32
C GLY A 34 -25.19 3.92 2.53
N GLY A 35 -25.13 4.52 3.73
CA GLY A 35 -25.43 3.85 4.99
C GLY A 35 -24.32 2.96 5.55
N LYS A 36 -23.20 2.79 4.85
CA LYS A 36 -22.03 2.04 5.32
C LYS A 36 -21.14 2.88 6.24
N ASN A 37 -20.66 2.28 7.31
CA ASN A 37 -19.76 2.88 8.29
C ASN A 37 -18.43 2.15 8.30
N VAL A 38 -17.32 2.88 8.12
CA VAL A 38 -15.97 2.32 8.17
C VAL A 38 -15.24 2.83 9.42
N GLY A 39 -14.90 1.91 10.32
CA GLY A 39 -14.13 2.21 11.52
C GLY A 39 -12.66 2.47 11.21
N PHE A 40 -12.12 3.65 11.56
CA PHE A 40 -10.71 4.01 11.40
C PHE A 40 -9.97 3.86 12.73
N VAL A 41 -8.94 3.01 12.74
CA VAL A 41 -8.07 2.75 13.89
C VAL A 41 -6.63 3.08 13.54
N PHE A 42 -6.01 4.04 14.23
CA PHE A 42 -4.66 4.50 13.91
C PHE A 42 -3.80 4.58 15.17
N GLU A 43 -2.83 3.66 15.33
CA GLU A 43 -1.80 3.73 16.38
C GLU A 43 -0.75 4.82 16.09
N LYS A 44 -0.59 5.23 14.82
CA LYS A 44 0.31 6.31 14.42
C LYS A 44 -0.39 7.24 13.43
N PRO A 45 -0.27 8.56 13.60
CA PRO A 45 -0.85 9.54 12.67
C PRO A 45 -0.36 9.34 11.23
N SER A 46 -1.25 9.60 10.26
CA SER A 46 -0.91 9.58 8.84
C SER A 46 -1.80 10.53 8.06
N LEU A 47 -1.19 11.52 7.40
CA LEU A 47 -1.92 12.49 6.59
C LEU A 47 -2.60 11.81 5.39
N ARG A 48 -1.80 11.22 4.50
CA ARG A 48 -2.27 10.65 3.22
C ARG A 48 -3.22 9.48 3.42
N THR A 49 -2.85 8.54 4.29
CA THR A 49 -3.65 7.34 4.53
C THR A 49 -5.00 7.69 5.15
N LYS A 50 -5.02 8.58 6.15
CA LYS A 50 -6.26 8.95 6.83
C LYS A 50 -7.16 9.78 5.92
N ILE A 51 -6.68 10.94 5.46
CA ILE A 51 -7.50 11.88 4.69
C ILE A 51 -7.88 11.31 3.32
N GLY A 52 -6.92 10.71 2.60
CA GLY A 52 -7.21 10.15 1.28
C GLY A 52 -8.28 9.06 1.31
N THR A 53 -8.22 8.16 2.29
CA THR A 53 -9.24 7.09 2.41
C THR A 53 -10.58 7.63 2.94
N GLU A 54 -10.57 8.59 3.87
CA GLU A 54 -11.79 9.24 4.35
C GLU A 54 -12.53 9.96 3.21
N VAL A 55 -11.81 10.72 2.39
CA VAL A 55 -12.37 11.38 1.20
C VAL A 55 -12.91 10.34 0.21
N ALA A 56 -12.19 9.24 -0.02
CA ALA A 56 -12.65 8.16 -0.90
C ALA A 56 -14.00 7.57 -0.45
N ILE A 57 -14.14 7.26 0.84
CA ILE A 57 -15.37 6.72 1.41
C ILE A 57 -16.52 7.73 1.30
N ASN A 58 -16.25 9.00 1.64
CA ASN A 58 -17.24 10.08 1.55
C ASN A 58 -17.71 10.31 0.09
N HIS A 59 -16.81 10.23 -0.90
CA HIS A 59 -17.16 10.34 -2.32
C HIS A 59 -18.12 9.22 -2.77
N LEU A 60 -18.07 8.07 -2.11
CA LEU A 60 -18.96 6.93 -2.37
C LEU A 60 -20.20 6.92 -1.45
N GLY A 61 -20.44 7.98 -0.68
CA GLY A 61 -21.63 8.14 0.18
C GLY A 61 -21.56 7.36 1.49
N GLY A 62 -20.41 6.80 1.85
CA GLY A 62 -20.17 6.12 3.14
C GLY A 62 -19.79 7.09 4.25
N ASN A 63 -19.72 6.59 5.48
CA ASN A 63 -19.32 7.34 6.66
C ASN A 63 -18.04 6.78 7.25
N VAL A 64 -17.21 7.64 7.84
CA VAL A 64 -16.04 7.25 8.62
C VAL A 64 -16.27 7.46 10.10
N VAL A 65 -16.03 6.41 10.89
CA VAL A 65 -16.10 6.44 12.36
C VAL A 65 -14.68 6.39 12.90
N GLN A 66 -14.24 7.48 13.52
CA GLN A 66 -12.91 7.52 14.15
C GLN A 66 -12.95 6.71 15.46
N ILE A 67 -12.08 5.72 15.57
CA ILE A 67 -11.91 4.88 16.76
C ILE A 67 -10.52 5.18 17.32
N GLU A 68 -10.48 5.69 18.55
CA GLU A 68 -9.20 5.91 19.23
C GLU A 68 -8.50 4.56 19.46
N SER A 69 -7.23 4.47 19.06
CA SER A 69 -6.47 3.22 19.12
C SER A 69 -6.42 2.65 20.55
N ASP A 70 -6.36 3.51 21.56
CA ASP A 70 -6.30 3.12 22.97
C ASP A 70 -7.60 2.46 23.48
N LEU A 71 -8.72 2.68 22.78
CA LEU A 71 -10.00 2.03 23.10
C LEU A 71 -10.04 0.60 22.57
N LEU A 72 -9.38 0.35 21.43
CA LEU A 72 -9.40 -0.94 20.76
C LEU A 72 -8.15 -1.77 21.06
N LEU A 73 -6.99 -1.11 21.14
CA LEU A 73 -5.68 -1.72 21.28
C LEU A 73 -5.11 -1.37 22.65
N ALA A 74 -4.94 -2.36 23.50
CA ALA A 74 -4.14 -2.19 24.70
C ALA A 74 -2.69 -1.96 24.29
N ASN A 75 -2.24 -0.71 24.28
CA ASN A 75 -0.90 -0.28 23.83
C ASN A 75 0.25 -0.86 24.67
N GLY A 76 0.40 -2.20 24.74
CA GLY A 76 1.53 -2.92 25.33
C GLY A 76 1.96 -2.51 26.75
N LYS A 77 1.36 -1.47 27.31
CA LYS A 77 1.53 -1.02 28.68
C LYS A 77 0.47 -1.74 29.50
N ALA A 78 0.89 -2.86 30.10
CA ALA A 78 0.16 -3.51 31.17
C ALA A 78 0.00 -2.54 32.38
N VAL A 79 -0.93 -1.58 32.20
CA VAL A 79 -1.43 -0.83 33.35
C VAL A 79 -2.72 -1.54 33.77
N PRO A 80 -2.79 -2.17 34.96
CA PRO A 80 -3.81 -3.14 35.34
C PRO A 80 -5.26 -2.65 35.31
N PHE A 81 -5.54 -1.42 34.93
CA PHE A 81 -6.89 -0.82 34.91
C PHE A 81 -7.16 0.14 33.76
N THR A 82 -6.37 0.14 32.68
CA THR A 82 -6.54 1.10 31.57
C THR A 82 -6.93 0.48 30.23
N SER A 83 -6.76 -0.82 30.01
CA SER A 83 -7.45 -1.51 28.92
C SER A 83 -8.84 -1.87 29.39
N ARG A 84 -9.87 -1.14 28.94
CA ARG A 84 -11.24 -1.34 29.38
C ARG A 84 -11.81 -2.69 28.97
N GLU A 85 -11.38 -3.22 27.82
CA GLU A 85 -11.85 -4.50 27.27
C GLU A 85 -10.77 -5.23 26.44
N SER A 86 -10.98 -6.51 26.15
CA SER A 86 -10.13 -7.28 25.27
C SER A 86 -10.29 -6.87 23.80
N LEU A 87 -9.28 -7.12 22.96
CA LEU A 87 -9.41 -6.92 21.50
C LEU A 87 -10.56 -7.75 20.94
N TYR A 88 -10.84 -8.93 21.51
CA TYR A 88 -11.98 -9.76 21.13
C TYR A 88 -13.31 -9.03 21.36
N ASP A 89 -13.54 -8.56 22.57
CA ASP A 89 -14.79 -7.86 22.93
C ASP A 89 -14.95 -6.57 22.13
N ALA A 90 -13.86 -5.82 21.97
CA ALA A 90 -13.85 -4.60 21.19
C ALA A 90 -14.22 -4.86 19.72
N MET A 91 -13.63 -5.88 19.09
CA MET A 91 -13.93 -6.24 17.69
C MET A 91 -15.34 -6.80 17.51
N MET A 92 -15.88 -7.55 18.50
CA MET A 92 -17.25 -8.00 18.50
C MET A 92 -18.24 -6.83 18.59
N ASN A 93 -17.93 -5.80 19.38
CA ASN A 93 -18.73 -4.57 19.46
C ASN A 93 -18.64 -3.74 18.18
N VAL A 94 -17.43 -3.47 17.67
CA VAL A 94 -17.22 -2.70 16.44
C VAL A 94 -17.94 -3.35 15.26
N SER A 95 -17.98 -4.69 15.21
CA SER A 95 -18.71 -5.44 14.17
C SER A 95 -20.24 -5.26 14.21
N GLN A 96 -20.81 -4.74 15.29
CA GLN A 96 -22.24 -4.40 15.34
C GLN A 96 -22.56 -3.01 14.77
N TRP A 97 -21.55 -2.14 14.69
CA TRP A 97 -21.73 -0.72 14.35
C TRP A 97 -21.08 -0.30 13.05
N CYS A 98 -20.01 -1.01 12.65
CA CYS A 98 -19.26 -0.74 11.43
C CYS A 98 -19.41 -1.90 10.43
N ASP A 99 -19.28 -1.57 9.15
CA ASP A 99 -19.29 -2.52 8.04
C ASP A 99 -17.89 -2.98 7.65
N ALA A 100 -16.85 -2.23 8.01
CA ALA A 100 -15.44 -2.59 7.83
C ALA A 100 -14.56 -1.85 8.84
N VAL A 101 -13.33 -2.33 9.04
CA VAL A 101 -12.28 -1.65 9.80
C VAL A 101 -11.09 -1.35 8.89
N PHE A 102 -10.60 -0.11 8.91
CA PHE A 102 -9.37 0.34 8.28
C PHE A 102 -8.34 0.66 9.36
N ALA A 103 -7.31 -0.18 9.50
CA ALA A 103 -6.42 -0.13 10.64
C ALA A 103 -4.96 0.09 10.24
N ARG A 104 -4.33 1.12 10.83
CA ARG A 104 -2.89 1.35 10.81
C ARG A 104 -2.31 1.01 12.17
N VAL A 105 -1.58 -0.08 12.26
CA VAL A 105 -1.08 -0.66 13.50
C VAL A 105 0.42 -0.92 13.45
N TYR A 106 1.06 -1.07 14.61
CA TYR A 106 2.47 -1.42 14.67
C TYR A 106 2.73 -2.88 14.27
N SER A 107 1.88 -3.83 14.68
CA SER A 107 2.11 -5.26 14.46
C SER A 107 1.08 -5.87 13.51
N HIS A 108 1.57 -6.62 12.51
CA HIS A 108 0.71 -7.40 11.61
C HIS A 108 -0.19 -8.39 12.37
N THR A 109 0.32 -9.00 13.43
CA THR A 109 -0.44 -9.92 14.29
C THR A 109 -1.70 -9.28 14.89
N THR A 110 -1.69 -7.96 15.10
CA THR A 110 -2.89 -7.23 15.55
C THR A 110 -4.00 -7.29 14.48
N LEU A 111 -3.65 -7.12 13.22
CA LEU A 111 -4.62 -7.23 12.10
C LEU A 111 -5.16 -8.65 11.94
N GLU A 112 -4.30 -9.66 12.09
CA GLU A 112 -4.72 -11.07 12.06
C GLU A 112 -5.75 -11.36 13.16
N LYS A 113 -5.50 -10.87 14.39
CA LYS A 113 -6.45 -11.00 15.49
C LYS A 113 -7.74 -10.20 15.25
N MET A 114 -7.67 -8.99 14.69
CA MET A 114 -8.88 -8.24 14.30
C MET A 114 -9.71 -9.03 13.29
N LYS A 115 -9.06 -9.65 12.30
CA LYS A 115 -9.70 -10.51 11.29
C LYS A 115 -10.31 -11.77 11.93
N GLU A 116 -9.63 -12.37 12.91
CA GLU A 116 -10.09 -13.57 13.60
C GLU A 116 -11.31 -13.30 14.50
N TYR A 117 -11.31 -12.16 15.22
CA TYR A 117 -12.29 -11.84 16.24
C TYR A 117 -13.50 -11.08 15.69
N GLY A 118 -13.33 -10.30 14.63
CA GLY A 118 -14.41 -9.55 13.99
C GLY A 118 -15.18 -10.38 12.96
N THR A 119 -16.39 -9.90 12.64
CA THR A 119 -17.23 -10.50 11.59
C THR A 119 -17.31 -9.62 10.34
N ILE A 120 -16.57 -8.53 10.31
CA ILE A 120 -16.53 -7.54 9.23
C ILE A 120 -15.15 -7.49 8.55
N PRO A 121 -15.06 -7.02 7.30
CA PRO A 121 -13.79 -6.82 6.61
C PRO A 121 -12.78 -6.01 7.41
N VAL A 122 -11.51 -6.45 7.41
CA VAL A 122 -10.37 -5.71 7.93
C VAL A 122 -9.44 -5.35 6.77
N VAL A 123 -9.08 -4.07 6.68
CA VAL A 123 -8.16 -3.52 5.68
C VAL A 123 -6.91 -3.00 6.36
N ASN A 124 -5.76 -3.52 5.96
CA ASN A 124 -4.45 -3.06 6.43
C ASN A 124 -4.10 -1.70 5.81
N ALA A 125 -4.21 -0.64 6.58
CA ALA A 125 -3.76 0.69 6.18
C ALA A 125 -2.22 0.81 6.13
N LEU A 126 -1.54 0.13 7.01
CA LEU A 126 -0.09 -0.12 7.14
C LEU A 126 0.17 -0.88 8.43
N CYS A 127 1.09 -1.83 8.39
CA CYS A 127 1.70 -2.46 9.57
C CYS A 127 3.22 -2.59 9.39
N ASP A 128 3.90 -3.23 10.35
CA ASP A 128 5.36 -3.48 10.29
C ASP A 128 5.80 -4.32 9.09
N LEU A 129 4.97 -5.22 8.60
CA LEU A 129 5.32 -6.16 7.54
C LEU A 129 4.81 -5.76 6.15
N HIS A 130 3.65 -5.10 6.05
CA HIS A 130 2.95 -4.88 4.78
C HIS A 130 2.33 -3.49 4.66
N HIS A 131 2.24 -3.00 3.42
CA HIS A 131 1.49 -1.80 3.05
C HIS A 131 0.69 -2.02 1.75
N PRO A 132 -0.34 -2.89 1.75
CA PRO A 132 -1.05 -3.29 0.52
C PRO A 132 -1.68 -2.10 -0.22
N MET A 133 -2.23 -1.13 0.50
CA MET A 133 -2.83 0.06 -0.10
C MET A 133 -1.83 0.94 -0.85
N GLN A 134 -0.56 0.94 -0.44
CA GLN A 134 0.50 1.64 -1.16
C GLN A 134 0.88 0.86 -2.41
N ALA A 135 1.12 -0.44 -2.31
CA ALA A 135 1.50 -1.28 -3.43
C ALA A 135 0.46 -1.24 -4.57
N LEU A 136 -0.84 -1.24 -4.25
CA LEU A 136 -1.91 -1.06 -5.24
C LEU A 136 -1.84 0.32 -5.91
N ALA A 137 -1.61 1.39 -5.13
CA ALA A 137 -1.48 2.74 -5.68
C ALA A 137 -0.22 2.90 -6.54
N ASP A 138 0.86 2.23 -6.18
CA ASP A 138 2.10 2.21 -6.94
C ASP A 138 1.89 1.52 -8.28
N LEU A 139 1.27 0.33 -8.29
CA LEU A 139 0.95 -0.39 -9.52
C LEU A 139 -0.01 0.42 -10.41
N LEU A 140 -1.02 1.06 -9.82
CA LEU A 140 -1.90 1.95 -10.57
C LEU A 140 -1.14 3.11 -11.23
N THR A 141 -0.19 3.71 -10.50
CA THR A 141 0.67 4.77 -11.04
C THR A 141 1.51 4.28 -12.21
N LEU A 142 2.11 3.10 -12.07
CA LEU A 142 2.89 2.47 -13.14
C LEU A 142 2.04 2.22 -14.39
N GLN A 143 0.82 1.69 -14.23
CA GLN A 143 -0.09 1.43 -15.34
C GLN A 143 -0.58 2.71 -16.03
N GLN A 144 -0.75 3.80 -15.31
CA GLN A 144 -1.13 5.10 -15.88
C GLN A 144 -0.02 5.68 -16.77
N HIS A 145 1.26 5.42 -16.46
CA HIS A 145 2.38 5.93 -17.25
C HIS A 145 2.84 4.99 -18.37
N TYR A 146 2.80 3.69 -18.14
CA TYR A 146 3.38 2.71 -19.06
C TYR A 146 2.37 1.76 -19.71
N GLY A 147 1.10 1.82 -19.30
CA GLY A 147 0.09 0.82 -19.68
C GLY A 147 0.20 -0.47 -18.85
N LYS A 148 -0.79 -1.35 -19.02
CA LYS A 148 -0.96 -2.56 -18.21
C LYS A 148 -0.05 -3.72 -18.66
N GLU A 149 0.29 -3.76 -19.94
CA GLU A 149 0.90 -4.93 -20.58
C GLU A 149 2.44 -4.87 -20.64
N LYS A 150 3.03 -3.71 -20.37
CA LYS A 150 4.49 -3.54 -20.47
C LYS A 150 5.18 -4.07 -19.21
N PRO A 151 6.02 -5.13 -19.31
CA PRO A 151 6.91 -5.50 -18.21
C PRO A 151 7.90 -4.37 -17.92
N LEU A 152 8.02 -4.00 -16.65
CA LEU A 152 8.87 -2.90 -16.19
C LEU A 152 10.04 -3.43 -15.38
N THR A 153 11.15 -2.70 -15.38
CA THR A 153 12.23 -2.84 -14.42
C THR A 153 12.11 -1.74 -13.37
N ILE A 154 11.82 -2.13 -12.15
CA ILE A 154 11.64 -1.25 -10.99
C ILE A 154 12.87 -1.39 -10.11
N SER A 155 13.60 -0.31 -9.89
CA SER A 155 14.73 -0.27 -8.95
C SER A 155 14.26 0.33 -7.63
N PHE A 156 14.33 -0.44 -6.55
CA PHE A 156 14.11 0.07 -5.20
C PHE A 156 15.46 0.27 -4.51
N VAL A 157 15.73 1.50 -4.07
CA VAL A 157 16.99 1.88 -3.41
C VAL A 157 16.71 2.33 -1.99
N GLY A 158 17.19 1.60 -0.99
CA GLY A 158 16.99 1.96 0.42
C GLY A 158 16.81 0.77 1.36
N ASP A 159 15.95 0.93 2.34
CA ASP A 159 15.70 -0.06 3.40
C ASP A 159 14.73 -1.17 2.92
N ALA A 160 15.01 -2.42 3.28
CA ALA A 160 14.14 -3.57 3.00
C ALA A 160 12.91 -3.58 3.93
N ASN A 161 12.16 -2.47 3.95
CA ASN A 161 11.01 -2.23 4.81
C ASN A 161 9.70 -2.85 4.25
N ASN A 162 8.59 -2.56 4.91
CA ASN A 162 7.25 -3.03 4.54
C ASN A 162 6.75 -2.48 3.20
N VAL A 163 7.16 -1.26 2.80
CA VAL A 163 6.82 -0.67 1.49
C VAL A 163 7.57 -1.39 0.38
N ALA A 164 8.90 -1.54 0.54
CA ALA A 164 9.73 -2.29 -0.40
C ALA A 164 9.26 -3.74 -0.57
N PHE A 165 8.84 -4.39 0.54
CA PHE A 165 8.31 -5.75 0.50
C PHE A 165 7.02 -5.82 -0.33
N SER A 166 6.03 -4.99 -0.01
CA SER A 166 4.72 -5.03 -0.68
C SER A 166 4.79 -4.59 -2.15
N LEU A 167 5.69 -3.63 -2.49
CA LEU A 167 5.98 -3.26 -3.87
C LEU A 167 6.61 -4.43 -4.63
N THR A 168 7.61 -5.11 -4.04
CA THR A 168 8.25 -6.26 -4.66
C THR A 168 7.24 -7.38 -4.89
N GLU A 169 6.42 -7.69 -3.90
CA GLU A 169 5.38 -8.71 -3.98
C GLU A 169 4.43 -8.45 -5.16
N ILE A 170 3.81 -7.27 -5.23
CA ILE A 170 2.86 -6.95 -6.29
C ILE A 170 3.54 -6.87 -7.67
N ALA A 171 4.73 -6.32 -7.75
CA ALA A 171 5.48 -6.21 -9.00
C ALA A 171 5.82 -7.60 -9.58
N LEU A 172 6.29 -8.54 -8.76
CA LEU A 172 6.60 -9.90 -9.18
C LEU A 172 5.33 -10.65 -9.62
N MET A 173 4.23 -10.50 -8.90
CA MET A 173 2.93 -11.09 -9.26
C MET A 173 2.41 -10.58 -10.60
N MET A 174 2.73 -9.34 -10.97
CA MET A 174 2.35 -8.73 -12.26
C MET A 174 3.41 -8.90 -13.35
N GLY A 175 4.43 -9.75 -13.12
CA GLY A 175 5.44 -10.09 -14.13
C GLY A 175 6.52 -9.02 -14.36
N HIS A 176 6.69 -8.08 -13.44
CA HIS A 176 7.74 -7.06 -13.49
C HIS A 176 9.06 -7.56 -12.94
N THR A 177 10.14 -6.85 -13.26
CA THR A 177 11.47 -7.06 -12.68
C THR A 177 11.69 -6.07 -11.54
N VAL A 178 12.13 -6.55 -10.38
CA VAL A 178 12.54 -5.71 -9.25
C VAL A 178 14.02 -5.89 -8.97
N LYS A 179 14.77 -4.79 -8.99
CA LYS A 179 16.16 -4.71 -8.57
C LYS A 179 16.22 -3.93 -7.26
N PHE A 180 16.60 -4.59 -6.19
CA PHE A 180 16.74 -3.96 -4.87
C PHE A 180 18.20 -3.59 -4.61
N ALA A 181 18.46 -2.40 -4.08
CA ALA A 181 19.75 -2.01 -3.54
C ALA A 181 19.66 -1.44 -2.13
N GLY A 182 20.49 -1.96 -1.24
CA GLY A 182 20.59 -1.49 0.15
C GLY A 182 21.85 -2.03 0.82
N PRO A 183 22.16 -1.60 2.05
CA PRO A 183 23.27 -2.18 2.81
C PRO A 183 22.95 -3.64 3.17
N GLU A 184 23.92 -4.55 3.03
CA GLU A 184 23.75 -5.99 3.19
C GLU A 184 23.09 -6.38 4.52
N ASN A 185 23.48 -5.73 5.62
CA ASN A 185 22.94 -5.99 6.96
C ASN A 185 21.44 -5.62 7.13
N TYR A 186 20.87 -4.93 6.14
CA TYR A 186 19.48 -4.49 6.12
C TYR A 186 18.65 -5.18 5.02
N PHE A 187 19.16 -6.25 4.44
CA PHE A 187 18.41 -7.08 3.50
C PHE A 187 17.31 -7.87 4.21
N TRP A 188 16.35 -8.32 3.44
CA TRP A 188 15.35 -9.26 3.94
C TRP A 188 15.97 -10.57 4.39
N SER A 189 15.32 -11.24 5.34
CA SER A 189 15.68 -12.59 5.74
C SER A 189 15.59 -13.58 4.57
N GLU A 190 16.30 -14.70 4.69
CA GLU A 190 16.31 -15.76 3.69
C GLU A 190 14.91 -16.26 3.34
N ASP A 191 14.00 -16.36 4.31
CA ASP A 191 12.61 -16.78 4.08
C ASP A 191 11.88 -15.82 3.15
N LYS A 192 12.07 -14.50 3.32
CA LYS A 192 11.46 -13.49 2.43
C LYS A 192 12.08 -13.52 1.03
N LEU A 193 13.38 -13.73 0.92
CA LEU A 193 14.06 -13.88 -0.38
C LEU A 193 13.60 -15.15 -1.11
N ASN A 194 13.42 -16.26 -0.39
CA ASN A 194 12.83 -17.47 -0.93
C ASN A 194 11.39 -17.26 -1.39
N TYR A 195 10.60 -16.50 -0.64
CA TYR A 195 9.25 -16.12 -1.06
C TYR A 195 9.24 -15.35 -2.39
N PHE A 196 10.13 -14.36 -2.58
CA PHE A 196 10.26 -13.66 -3.86
C PHE A 196 10.70 -14.58 -5.00
N SER A 197 11.54 -15.54 -4.72
CA SER A 197 11.95 -16.55 -5.70
C SER A 197 10.78 -17.43 -6.15
N LEU A 198 9.89 -17.81 -5.22
CA LEU A 198 8.66 -18.55 -5.52
C LEU A 198 7.69 -17.71 -6.38
N LEU A 199 7.48 -16.44 -6.03
CA LEU A 199 6.66 -15.53 -6.85
C LEU A 199 7.23 -15.35 -8.25
N SER A 200 8.55 -15.16 -8.37
CA SER A 200 9.24 -15.03 -9.66
C SER A 200 9.01 -16.26 -10.54
N ALA A 201 9.13 -17.44 -9.97
CA ALA A 201 8.89 -18.69 -10.70
C ALA A 201 7.42 -18.86 -11.12
N GLN A 202 6.48 -18.44 -10.27
CA GLN A 202 5.05 -18.59 -10.51
C GLN A 202 4.50 -17.59 -11.52
N TYR A 203 4.94 -16.32 -11.46
CA TYR A 203 4.34 -15.20 -12.22
C TYR A 203 5.28 -14.60 -13.28
N LYS A 204 6.45 -15.21 -13.52
CA LYS A 204 7.47 -14.77 -14.50
C LYS A 204 8.08 -13.39 -14.19
N GLY A 205 7.88 -12.83 -13.02
CA GLY A 205 8.62 -11.69 -12.52
C GLY A 205 10.08 -12.06 -12.25
N GLN A 206 10.94 -11.07 -12.04
CA GLN A 206 12.34 -11.29 -11.69
C GLN A 206 12.74 -10.44 -10.51
N PHE A 207 13.50 -11.03 -9.59
CA PHE A 207 14.03 -10.32 -8.43
C PHE A 207 15.55 -10.47 -8.36
N SER A 208 16.23 -9.36 -8.05
CA SER A 208 17.64 -9.35 -7.70
C SER A 208 17.92 -8.33 -6.60
N ALA A 209 18.94 -8.61 -5.79
CA ALA A 209 19.40 -7.71 -4.74
C ALA A 209 20.91 -7.50 -4.85
N THR A 210 21.38 -6.28 -4.64
CA THR A 210 22.78 -5.88 -4.72
C THR A 210 23.09 -4.82 -3.65
N THR A 211 24.35 -4.67 -3.29
CA THR A 211 24.82 -3.56 -2.46
C THR A 211 25.25 -2.34 -3.29
N ASP A 212 25.25 -2.44 -4.61
CA ASP A 212 25.59 -1.33 -5.51
C ASP A 212 24.32 -0.65 -6.05
N PRO A 213 23.98 0.58 -5.59
CA PRO A 213 22.81 1.29 -6.08
C PRO A 213 22.87 1.65 -7.55
N PHE A 214 24.07 1.82 -8.13
CA PHE A 214 24.23 2.12 -9.55
C PHE A 214 23.91 0.89 -10.42
N GLU A 215 24.28 -0.32 -9.97
CA GLU A 215 23.91 -1.57 -10.64
C GLU A 215 22.38 -1.75 -10.64
N ALA A 216 21.71 -1.49 -9.50
CA ALA A 216 20.28 -1.65 -9.40
C ALA A 216 19.53 -0.65 -10.29
N VAL A 217 19.98 0.62 -10.34
CA VAL A 217 19.30 1.69 -11.09
C VAL A 217 19.58 1.58 -12.60
N HIS A 218 20.66 0.91 -13.00
CA HIS A 218 21.04 0.83 -14.41
C HIS A 218 19.91 0.29 -15.31
N ASN A 219 19.50 1.14 -16.29
CA ASN A 219 18.41 0.86 -17.24
C ASN A 219 17.04 0.55 -16.59
N ALA A 220 16.79 1.03 -15.38
CA ALA A 220 15.47 0.92 -14.76
C ALA A 220 14.44 1.82 -15.47
N ASP A 221 13.19 1.36 -15.58
CA ASP A 221 12.05 2.17 -16.01
C ASP A 221 11.59 3.09 -14.86
N VAL A 222 11.80 2.64 -13.62
CA VAL A 222 11.36 3.37 -12.42
C VAL A 222 12.40 3.24 -11.33
N VAL A 223 12.70 4.36 -10.66
CA VAL A 223 13.51 4.39 -9.44
C VAL A 223 12.59 4.74 -8.27
N TYR A 224 12.57 3.89 -7.27
CA TYR A 224 11.76 4.04 -6.05
C TYR A 224 12.68 4.12 -4.83
N THR A 225 12.39 5.02 -3.91
CA THR A 225 12.98 5.01 -2.57
C THR A 225 11.94 5.30 -1.51
N ASP A 226 12.25 5.01 -0.26
CA ASP A 226 11.44 5.34 0.90
C ASP A 226 12.35 5.79 2.05
N THR A 227 11.77 6.31 3.12
CA THR A 227 12.51 6.72 4.30
C THR A 227 13.45 5.62 4.79
N PHE A 228 14.69 5.98 5.10
CA PHE A 228 15.67 5.04 5.68
C PHE A 228 15.34 4.67 7.11
N ILE A 229 14.52 5.47 7.78
CA ILE A 229 14.09 5.23 9.16
C ILE A 229 12.63 4.81 9.15
N SER A 230 12.39 3.51 9.23
CA SER A 230 11.05 2.95 9.27
C SER A 230 10.37 3.19 10.64
N MET A 231 9.05 3.05 10.66
CA MET A 231 8.23 3.21 11.85
C MET A 231 8.72 2.31 13.00
N GLY A 232 8.97 2.90 14.18
CA GLY A 232 9.47 2.18 15.36
C GLY A 232 10.99 2.03 15.42
N GLN A 233 11.73 2.51 14.42
CA GLN A 233 13.20 2.44 14.35
C GLN A 233 13.88 3.80 14.61
N GLU A 234 13.17 4.76 15.16
CA GLU A 234 13.68 6.13 15.40
C GLU A 234 14.94 6.14 16.28
N HIS A 235 15.10 5.13 17.15
CA HIS A 235 16.28 4.94 18.00
C HIS A 235 17.55 4.53 17.21
N LEU A 236 17.42 4.06 15.98
CA LEU A 236 18.53 3.66 15.09
C LEU A 236 18.95 4.78 14.13
N TYR A 237 18.44 6.01 14.30
CA TYR A 237 18.59 7.10 13.33
C TYR A 237 20.05 7.33 12.90
N GLU A 238 20.97 7.58 13.84
CA GLU A 238 22.37 7.90 13.52
C GLU A 238 23.11 6.74 12.84
N GLU A 239 22.80 5.52 13.22
CA GLU A 239 23.40 4.32 12.65
C GLU A 239 22.91 4.12 11.22
N LYS A 240 21.60 4.14 11.01
CA LYS A 240 21.00 3.93 9.68
C LYS A 240 21.41 5.02 8.69
N ILE A 241 21.39 6.30 9.09
CA ILE A 241 21.82 7.39 8.21
C ILE A 241 23.24 7.17 7.69
N ARG A 242 24.19 6.72 8.53
CA ARG A 242 25.57 6.44 8.09
C ARG A 242 25.63 5.30 7.09
N HIS A 243 24.87 4.22 7.31
CA HIS A 243 24.88 3.06 6.42
C HIS A 243 24.16 3.34 5.10
N PHE A 244 23.08 4.14 5.14
CA PHE A 244 22.25 4.42 3.98
C PHE A 244 22.70 5.65 3.17
N GLN A 245 23.64 6.45 3.64
CA GLN A 245 24.16 7.62 2.90
C GLN A 245 24.55 7.31 1.44
N PRO A 246 25.22 6.17 1.11
CA PRO A 246 25.55 5.81 -0.27
C PRO A 246 24.33 5.50 -1.14
N TYR A 247 23.16 5.31 -0.54
CA TYR A 247 21.90 4.93 -1.22
C TYR A 247 20.95 6.12 -1.41
N GLN A 248 21.39 7.34 -1.13
CA GLN A 248 20.60 8.52 -1.45
C GLN A 248 20.34 8.61 -2.94
N VAL A 249 19.06 8.70 -3.33
CA VAL A 249 18.69 8.94 -4.72
C VAL A 249 18.88 10.42 -5.05
N ASN A 250 20.00 10.72 -5.69
CA ASN A 250 20.37 12.03 -6.20
C ASN A 250 20.41 12.02 -7.73
N GLU A 251 20.59 13.18 -8.37
CA GLU A 251 20.62 13.31 -9.83
C GLU A 251 21.63 12.37 -10.49
N LYS A 252 22.82 12.20 -9.89
CA LYS A 252 23.85 11.32 -10.40
C LYS A 252 23.38 9.86 -10.44
N LEU A 253 22.75 9.37 -9.37
CA LEU A 253 22.22 8.01 -9.32
C LEU A 253 21.04 7.87 -10.28
N PHE A 254 20.09 8.81 -10.24
CA PHE A 254 18.88 8.79 -11.07
C PHE A 254 19.21 8.82 -12.57
N SER A 255 20.27 9.53 -13.00
CA SER A 255 20.70 9.59 -14.40
C SER A 255 21.21 8.26 -14.99
N HIS A 256 21.41 7.21 -14.16
CA HIS A 256 21.75 5.86 -14.64
C HIS A 256 20.51 5.03 -15.03
N ALA A 257 19.31 5.49 -14.66
CA ALA A 257 18.06 4.91 -15.16
C ALA A 257 17.85 5.30 -16.64
N LYS A 258 16.76 4.81 -17.24
CA LYS A 258 16.38 5.24 -18.59
C LYS A 258 16.09 6.74 -18.61
N GLU A 259 16.26 7.36 -19.78
CA GLU A 259 16.04 8.82 -19.95
C GLU A 259 14.60 9.24 -19.59
N ASP A 260 13.63 8.37 -19.86
CA ASP A 260 12.21 8.56 -19.54
C ASP A 260 11.78 7.92 -18.20
N ALA A 261 12.74 7.49 -17.37
CA ALA A 261 12.45 6.83 -16.12
C ALA A 261 11.64 7.73 -15.16
N GLY A 262 10.70 7.09 -14.45
CA GLY A 262 9.94 7.74 -13.40
C GLY A 262 10.61 7.64 -12.04
N PHE A 263 10.43 8.67 -11.19
CA PHE A 263 10.78 8.62 -9.78
C PHE A 263 9.54 8.43 -8.91
N MET A 264 9.61 7.53 -7.94
CA MET A 264 8.52 7.22 -7.02
C MET A 264 8.98 7.24 -5.56
N HIS A 265 8.08 7.67 -4.67
CA HIS A 265 8.27 7.69 -3.22
C HIS A 265 6.91 7.76 -2.53
N CYS A 266 6.66 6.89 -1.54
CA CYS A 266 5.34 6.84 -0.88
C CYS A 266 5.02 8.05 0.03
N LEU A 267 6.02 8.92 0.28
CA LEU A 267 5.95 10.06 1.20
C LEU A 267 5.55 9.66 2.66
N PRO A 268 6.01 10.40 3.70
CA PRO A 268 6.79 11.64 3.62
C PRO A 268 8.24 11.39 3.21
N ALA A 269 8.83 12.30 2.44
CA ALA A 269 10.24 12.26 2.10
C ALA A 269 11.05 13.16 3.04
N HIS A 270 12.22 12.69 3.45
CA HIS A 270 13.22 13.50 4.15
C HIS A 270 14.23 14.03 3.13
N ARG A 271 13.90 15.15 2.50
CA ARG A 271 14.71 15.80 1.47
C ARG A 271 16.14 16.05 1.96
N GLY A 272 17.12 15.65 1.15
CA GLY A 272 18.54 15.66 1.51
C GLY A 272 19.01 14.43 2.31
N ILE A 273 18.10 13.50 2.65
CA ILE A 273 18.46 12.24 3.31
C ILE A 273 18.34 11.09 2.30
N GLU A 274 17.16 10.54 2.05
CA GLU A 274 16.98 9.44 1.09
C GLU A 274 16.85 9.90 -0.36
N VAL A 275 16.46 11.15 -0.58
CA VAL A 275 16.28 11.75 -1.90
C VAL A 275 16.65 13.23 -1.88
N THR A 276 17.22 13.75 -2.97
CA THR A 276 17.49 15.18 -3.12
C THR A 276 16.29 15.94 -3.67
N ASP A 277 16.29 17.28 -3.51
CA ASP A 277 15.21 18.13 -4.03
C ASP A 277 15.08 18.04 -5.55
N GLU A 278 16.21 17.97 -6.26
CA GLU A 278 16.25 17.92 -7.71
C GLU A 278 15.56 16.64 -8.25
N VAL A 279 15.65 15.52 -7.54
CA VAL A 279 15.02 14.27 -7.95
C VAL A 279 13.55 14.24 -7.58
N ILE A 280 13.18 14.63 -6.36
CA ILE A 280 11.77 14.56 -5.93
C ILE A 280 10.91 15.60 -6.65
N ASP A 281 11.50 16.73 -7.07
CA ASP A 281 10.82 17.78 -7.84
C ASP A 281 11.05 17.66 -9.36
N HIS A 282 11.69 16.57 -9.82
CA HIS A 282 11.93 16.30 -11.23
C HIS A 282 10.60 16.19 -12.01
N PRO A 283 10.53 16.63 -13.29
CA PRO A 283 9.31 16.48 -14.12
C PRO A 283 8.78 15.04 -14.22
N ASN A 284 9.66 14.04 -14.14
CA ASN A 284 9.29 12.62 -14.11
C ASN A 284 9.10 12.08 -12.67
N SER A 285 8.94 12.93 -11.68
CA SER A 285 8.56 12.50 -10.34
C SER A 285 7.06 12.36 -10.23
N TRP A 286 6.60 11.17 -9.84
CA TRP A 286 5.17 10.84 -9.76
C TRP A 286 4.64 10.76 -8.33
N VAL A 287 5.37 11.29 -7.37
CA VAL A 287 5.05 11.18 -5.93
C VAL A 287 3.67 11.72 -5.56
N TYR A 288 3.21 12.78 -6.22
CA TYR A 288 1.88 13.34 -5.99
C TYR A 288 0.78 12.56 -6.72
N GLN A 289 1.10 11.95 -7.88
CA GLN A 289 0.20 11.02 -8.54
C GLN A 289 0.00 9.75 -7.71
N GLN A 290 1.08 9.19 -7.14
CA GLN A 290 0.96 8.09 -6.18
C GLN A 290 0.06 8.46 -4.99
N ALA A 291 0.23 9.66 -4.44
CA ALA A 291 -0.60 10.14 -3.33
C ALA A 291 -2.08 10.27 -3.73
N LYS A 292 -2.40 10.76 -4.94
CA LYS A 292 -3.75 10.76 -5.49
C LYS A 292 -4.29 9.34 -5.67
N ASN A 293 -3.48 8.44 -6.22
CA ASN A 293 -3.86 7.05 -6.47
C ASN A 293 -4.18 6.28 -5.18
N ARG A 294 -3.66 6.69 -4.01
CA ARG A 294 -4.08 6.16 -2.70
C ARG A 294 -5.57 6.35 -2.44
N MET A 295 -6.11 7.52 -2.79
CA MET A 295 -7.55 7.79 -2.71
C MET A 295 -8.32 6.94 -3.72
N ILE A 296 -7.84 6.87 -4.96
CA ILE A 296 -8.49 6.12 -6.05
C ILE A 296 -8.61 4.63 -5.69
N VAL A 297 -7.50 3.99 -5.28
CA VAL A 297 -7.55 2.57 -4.90
C VAL A 297 -8.38 2.32 -3.63
N SER A 298 -8.47 3.30 -2.74
CA SER A 298 -9.37 3.19 -1.58
C SER A 298 -10.83 3.07 -2.00
N LYS A 299 -11.28 3.80 -3.04
CA LYS A 299 -12.63 3.65 -3.58
C LYS A 299 -12.87 2.22 -4.04
N GLY A 300 -12.00 1.66 -4.89
CA GLY A 300 -12.13 0.29 -5.40
C GLY A 300 -12.11 -0.76 -4.29
N VAL A 301 -11.19 -0.63 -3.32
CA VAL A 301 -11.08 -1.59 -2.20
C VAL A 301 -12.35 -1.61 -1.36
N PHE A 302 -12.87 -0.45 -0.94
CA PHE A 302 -14.07 -0.42 -0.10
C PHE A 302 -15.34 -0.78 -0.89
N ALA A 303 -15.45 -0.44 -2.18
CA ALA A 303 -16.51 -0.93 -3.03
C ALA A 303 -16.48 -2.46 -3.15
N ALA A 304 -15.32 -3.05 -3.43
CA ALA A 304 -15.16 -4.50 -3.56
C ALA A 304 -15.39 -5.28 -2.26
N LEU A 305 -15.21 -4.64 -1.09
CA LEU A 305 -15.43 -5.28 0.20
C LEU A 305 -16.87 -5.17 0.69
N LEU A 306 -17.56 -4.08 0.34
CA LEU A 306 -18.85 -3.71 0.97
C LEU A 306 -20.06 -3.81 0.05
N VAL A 307 -19.83 -3.98 -1.27
CA VAL A 307 -20.89 -4.07 -2.29
C VAL A 307 -20.78 -5.39 -3.02
N PRO A 308 -21.79 -6.27 -2.93
CA PRO A 308 -21.72 -7.65 -3.47
C PRO A 308 -21.38 -7.72 -4.97
N GLU A 309 -21.96 -6.85 -5.80
CA GLU A 309 -21.70 -6.84 -7.25
C GLU A 309 -20.23 -6.54 -7.58
N TYR A 310 -19.59 -5.62 -6.86
CA TYR A 310 -18.17 -5.30 -7.03
C TYR A 310 -17.26 -6.36 -6.44
N GLN A 311 -17.69 -7.05 -5.40
CA GLN A 311 -17.00 -8.23 -4.87
C GLN A 311 -16.97 -9.36 -5.90
N GLU A 312 -18.08 -9.63 -6.58
CA GLU A 312 -18.19 -10.61 -7.66
C GLU A 312 -17.31 -10.19 -8.85
N PHE A 313 -17.37 -8.93 -9.26
CA PHE A 313 -16.53 -8.37 -10.32
C PHE A 313 -15.04 -8.60 -10.05
N VAL A 314 -14.53 -8.22 -8.89
CA VAL A 314 -13.12 -8.40 -8.53
C VAL A 314 -12.73 -9.87 -8.47
N SER A 315 -13.65 -10.75 -8.11
CA SER A 315 -13.41 -12.20 -7.99
C SER A 315 -13.52 -12.96 -9.31
N SER A 316 -14.08 -12.35 -10.36
CA SER A 316 -14.29 -13.00 -11.66
C SER A 316 -12.98 -13.21 -12.44
N LYS A 317 -12.95 -14.24 -13.30
CA LYS A 317 -11.81 -14.45 -14.20
C LYS A 317 -11.87 -13.59 -15.46
N ASN A 318 -13.08 -13.22 -15.89
CA ASN A 318 -13.37 -12.36 -17.03
C ASN A 318 -14.53 -11.44 -16.61
N PRO A 319 -14.28 -10.30 -15.99
CA PRO A 319 -15.33 -9.38 -15.61
C PRO A 319 -15.97 -8.80 -16.89
N GLU A 320 -17.30 -8.95 -17.03
CA GLU A 320 -18.05 -8.13 -17.96
C GLU A 320 -18.00 -6.67 -17.49
N VAL A 321 -17.92 -5.71 -18.42
CA VAL A 321 -17.89 -4.29 -18.09
C VAL A 321 -19.15 -3.97 -17.26
N LEU A 322 -18.95 -3.44 -16.06
CA LEU A 322 -20.06 -2.99 -15.22
C LEU A 322 -20.74 -1.81 -15.92
N GLU A 323 -21.96 -2.03 -16.41
CA GLU A 323 -22.79 -0.89 -16.81
C GLU A 323 -23.15 -0.10 -15.56
N THR A 324 -22.49 1.04 -15.36
CA THR A 324 -22.90 1.99 -14.33
C THR A 324 -24.34 2.39 -14.62
N SER A 325 -25.28 1.89 -13.86
CA SER A 325 -26.66 2.33 -13.92
C SER A 325 -26.72 3.79 -13.49
N SER A 326 -26.54 4.69 -14.45
CA SER A 326 -26.95 6.07 -14.31
C SER A 326 -28.47 6.09 -14.21
N SER A 327 -28.99 5.89 -13.00
CA SER A 327 -30.39 6.19 -12.73
C SER A 327 -30.59 7.69 -12.88
N ASN A 328 -30.95 8.09 -14.12
CA ASN A 328 -31.61 9.35 -14.38
C ASN A 328 -32.93 9.35 -13.57
N GLY A 329 -32.88 9.87 -12.37
CA GLY A 329 -34.05 10.26 -11.63
C GLY A 329 -34.58 11.59 -12.17
N SER A 330 -35.35 11.53 -13.25
CA SER A 330 -36.24 12.62 -13.64
C SER A 330 -37.62 12.30 -13.07
N ALA A 331 -38.02 13.03 -12.04
CA ALA A 331 -39.39 13.46 -11.78
C ALA A 331 -39.36 14.47 -10.62
#